data_9ba5bf4692695572a08fd043b2f7509c
#
_entry.id   9ba5bf4692695572a08fd043b2f7509c
#
_cell.length_a   1.000
_cell.length_b   1.000
_cell.length_c   1.000
_cell.angle_alpha   90.00
_cell.angle_beta   90.00
_cell.angle_gamma   90.00
#
_symmetry.space_group_name_H-M   'P 1'
#
loop_
_entity.id
_entity.type
_entity.pdbx_description
1 polymer ?
#
loop_
_entity_poly.entity_id
_entity_poly.type
_entity_poly.pdbx_seq_one_letter_code
_entity_poly.pdbx_strand_id
1 'polypeptide(L)'
;TAAMPWLFLRTQAGISTEYRLAVYHYETAAGLLIFLVMLALFIASRRSKNARPGDLALVFFSLYGASQTLLESMRDDGHLMITFLRVAQLAAAIMPLIAAGVFSRRYRHIHGKGGPRIALTWAALLICVAGLIFLEFSLDGRITWGNPSLGRDYGMMAVLCAVMFAMPCSLYVTLNRRLYREEHFTVHVPKA
;
A
#
# COMPACT_ATOMS: atom_id res chain seq x y z
N THR A 1 -5.42 2.60 -28.13
CA THR A 1 -4.37 1.55 -28.22
C THR A 1 -3.21 1.95 -29.12
N ALA A 2 -3.42 2.74 -30.16
CA ALA A 2 -2.34 3.22 -31.03
C ALA A 2 -1.43 4.30 -30.37
N ALA A 3 -1.91 5.00 -29.35
CA ALA A 3 -1.19 6.12 -28.73
C ALA A 3 -0.06 5.70 -27.76
N MET A 4 -0.08 4.46 -27.23
CA MET A 4 0.92 3.98 -26.26
C MET A 4 1.16 2.47 -26.40
N PRO A 5 1.84 2.03 -27.47
CA PRO A 5 2.01 0.59 -27.77
C PRO A 5 2.84 -0.15 -26.72
N TRP A 6 3.66 0.53 -25.93
CA TRP A 6 4.49 -0.05 -24.86
C TRP A 6 3.70 -0.40 -23.58
N LEU A 7 2.45 0.07 -23.45
CA LEU A 7 1.58 -0.29 -22.32
C LEU A 7 0.82 -1.61 -22.54
N PHE A 8 0.76 -2.08 -23.80
CA PHE A 8 -0.01 -3.25 -24.17
C PHE A 8 0.87 -4.27 -24.91
N LEU A 9 0.69 -5.54 -24.56
CA LEU A 9 1.23 -6.67 -25.31
C LEU A 9 0.24 -7.08 -26.38
N ARG A 10 0.73 -7.24 -27.60
CA ARG A 10 -0.02 -7.84 -28.70
C ARG A 10 0.16 -9.35 -28.64
N THR A 11 -0.91 -10.08 -28.31
CA THR A 11 -0.90 -11.53 -28.27
C THR A 11 -1.81 -12.07 -29.37
N GLN A 12 -1.34 -13.06 -30.14
CA GLN A 12 -2.18 -13.78 -31.09
C GLN A 12 -2.91 -14.91 -30.36
N ALA A 13 -4.22 -14.80 -30.23
CA ALA A 13 -5.10 -15.85 -29.73
C ALA A 13 -5.87 -16.43 -30.92
N GLY A 14 -5.30 -17.45 -31.57
CA GLY A 14 -5.88 -18.03 -32.80
C GLY A 14 -5.89 -17.02 -33.96
N ILE A 15 -7.08 -16.73 -34.51
CA ILE A 15 -7.28 -15.80 -35.63
C ILE A 15 -7.39 -14.33 -35.14
N SER A 16 -7.64 -14.10 -33.85
CA SER A 16 -7.84 -12.78 -33.27
C SER A 16 -6.55 -12.22 -32.65
N THR A 17 -6.35 -10.91 -32.78
CA THR A 17 -5.28 -10.18 -32.07
C THR A 17 -5.85 -9.61 -30.80
N GLU A 18 -5.35 -10.05 -29.65
CA GLU A 18 -5.71 -9.50 -28.35
C GLU A 18 -4.62 -8.57 -27.83
N TYR A 19 -5.03 -7.50 -27.16
CA TYR A 19 -4.12 -6.58 -26.50
C TYR A 19 -4.27 -6.76 -25.00
N ARG A 20 -3.19 -7.22 -24.33
CA ARG A 20 -3.12 -7.39 -22.88
C ARG A 20 -2.25 -6.32 -22.27
N LEU A 21 -2.57 -5.93 -21.02
CA LEU A 21 -1.73 -4.98 -20.28
C LEU A 21 -0.34 -5.57 -20.03
N ALA A 22 0.70 -4.79 -20.32
CA ALA A 22 2.09 -5.18 -20.08
C ALA A 22 2.44 -4.96 -18.59
N VAL A 23 1.91 -5.81 -17.70
CA VAL A 23 1.99 -5.66 -16.23
C VAL A 23 3.43 -5.54 -15.73
N TYR A 24 4.38 -6.20 -16.38
CA TYR A 24 5.81 -6.12 -16.03
C TYR A 24 6.40 -4.70 -16.12
N HIS A 25 5.89 -3.84 -17.01
CA HIS A 25 6.30 -2.43 -17.04
C HIS A 25 5.78 -1.66 -15.82
N TYR A 26 4.54 -1.94 -15.42
CA TYR A 26 3.96 -1.34 -14.21
C TYR A 26 4.67 -1.83 -12.96
N GLU A 27 5.04 -3.12 -12.89
CA GLU A 27 5.84 -3.68 -11.80
C GLU A 27 7.21 -3.02 -11.71
N THR A 28 7.88 -2.84 -12.85
CA THR A 28 9.19 -2.16 -12.92
C THR A 28 9.08 -0.71 -12.44
N ALA A 29 8.07 0.02 -12.89
CA ALA A 29 7.84 1.40 -12.48
C ALA A 29 7.50 1.49 -10.98
N ALA A 30 6.65 0.60 -10.48
CA ALA A 30 6.34 0.51 -9.06
C ALA A 30 7.58 0.17 -8.22
N GLY A 31 8.41 -0.80 -8.67
CA GLY A 31 9.66 -1.16 -8.00
C GLY A 31 10.64 0.02 -7.92
N LEU A 32 10.78 0.79 -9.00
CA LEU A 32 11.60 1.99 -9.01
C LEU A 32 11.06 3.06 -8.05
N LEU A 33 9.76 3.30 -8.06
CA LEU A 33 9.11 4.24 -7.14
C LEU A 33 9.32 3.83 -5.68
N ILE A 34 9.10 2.54 -5.36
CA ILE A 34 9.35 1.98 -4.03
C ILE A 34 10.80 2.22 -3.61
N PHE A 35 11.75 1.92 -4.50
CA PHE A 35 13.17 2.13 -4.23
C PHE A 35 13.47 3.60 -3.90
N LEU A 36 12.97 4.55 -4.69
CA LEU A 36 13.20 5.98 -4.46
C LEU A 36 12.59 6.45 -3.14
N VAL A 37 11.37 6.01 -2.82
CA VAL A 37 10.70 6.34 -1.55
C VAL A 37 11.50 5.77 -0.38
N MET A 38 11.93 4.50 -0.46
CA MET A 38 12.72 3.85 0.59
C MET A 38 14.09 4.49 0.77
N LEU A 39 14.74 4.89 -0.32
CA LEU A 39 16.01 5.62 -0.27
C LEU A 39 15.85 6.97 0.44
N ALA A 40 14.81 7.73 0.10
CA ALA A 40 14.51 9.00 0.76
C ALA A 40 14.22 8.82 2.25
N LEU A 41 13.42 7.81 2.62
CA LEU A 41 13.13 7.49 4.02
C LEU A 41 14.37 7.00 4.77
N PHE A 42 15.23 6.22 4.13
CA PHE A 42 16.49 5.78 4.71
C PHE A 42 17.43 6.95 5.01
N ILE A 43 17.59 7.87 4.07
CA ILE A 43 18.39 9.08 4.27
C ILE A 43 17.82 9.94 5.39
N ALA A 44 16.49 10.13 5.41
CA ALA A 44 15.80 10.87 6.46
C ALA A 44 15.94 10.19 7.84
N SER A 45 15.85 8.86 7.90
CA SER A 45 15.96 8.10 9.14
C SER A 45 17.36 8.13 9.76
N ARG A 46 18.41 8.25 8.94
CA ARG A 46 19.79 8.39 9.42
C ARG A 46 20.00 9.66 10.27
N ARG A 47 19.17 10.69 10.03
CA ARG A 47 19.20 11.94 10.81
C ARG A 47 18.34 11.86 12.08
N SER A 48 17.54 10.81 12.23
CA SER A 48 16.66 10.62 13.39
C SER A 48 17.30 9.59 14.34
N LYS A 49 17.60 10.02 15.57
CA LYS A 49 18.13 9.13 16.62
C LYS A 49 17.13 8.07 17.11
N ASN A 50 15.89 8.17 16.67
CA ASN A 50 14.74 7.38 17.19
C ASN A 50 14.23 6.31 16.24
N ALA A 51 14.85 6.16 15.06
CA ALA A 51 14.50 5.08 14.13
C ALA A 51 14.89 3.73 14.73
N ARG A 52 13.91 2.88 14.98
CA ARG A 52 14.16 1.53 15.49
C ARG A 52 14.54 0.60 14.34
N PRO A 53 15.43 -0.37 14.58
CA PRO A 53 15.70 -1.44 13.63
C PRO A 53 14.38 -2.13 13.23
N GLY A 54 14.19 -2.34 11.92
CA GLY A 54 12.99 -2.98 11.36
C GLY A 54 11.83 -2.03 10.99
N ASP A 55 11.83 -0.76 11.42
CA ASP A 55 10.74 0.16 11.06
C ASP A 55 10.67 0.41 9.55
N LEU A 56 11.82 0.60 8.91
CA LEU A 56 11.89 0.76 7.46
C LEU A 56 11.45 -0.50 6.71
N ALA A 57 11.73 -1.69 7.26
CA ALA A 57 11.24 -2.94 6.69
C ALA A 57 9.71 -3.02 6.73
N LEU A 58 9.08 -2.60 7.84
CA LEU A 58 7.62 -2.55 7.93
C LEU A 58 7.00 -1.54 6.95
N VAL A 59 7.65 -0.38 6.78
CA VAL A 59 7.22 0.61 5.78
C VAL A 59 7.38 0.05 4.36
N PHE A 60 8.50 -0.61 4.07
CA PHE A 60 8.71 -1.30 2.79
C PHE A 60 7.63 -2.35 2.52
N PHE A 61 7.38 -3.26 3.45
CA PHE A 61 6.34 -4.29 3.29
C PHE A 61 4.95 -3.67 3.12
N SER A 62 4.65 -2.56 3.80
CA SER A 62 3.39 -1.86 3.63
C SER A 62 3.25 -1.26 2.22
N LEU A 63 4.30 -0.62 1.71
CA LEU A 63 4.31 -0.03 0.37
C LEU A 63 4.29 -1.11 -0.72
N TYR A 64 5.14 -2.12 -0.57
CA TYR A 64 5.19 -3.25 -1.49
C TYR A 64 3.86 -4.01 -1.52
N GLY A 65 3.29 -4.35 -0.36
CA GLY A 65 2.01 -5.04 -0.27
C GLY A 65 0.86 -4.25 -0.91
N ALA A 66 0.77 -2.94 -0.64
CA ALA A 66 -0.25 -2.09 -1.27
C ALA A 66 -0.10 -2.03 -2.79
N SER A 67 1.13 -1.92 -3.33
CA SER A 67 1.37 -1.90 -4.77
C SER A 67 1.09 -3.25 -5.42
N GLN A 68 1.50 -4.37 -4.79
CA GLN A 68 1.26 -5.71 -5.31
C GLN A 68 -0.24 -6.07 -5.30
N THR A 69 -1.02 -5.58 -4.34
CA THR A 69 -2.48 -5.77 -4.34
C THR A 69 -3.12 -5.23 -5.62
N LEU A 70 -2.66 -4.07 -6.11
CA LEU A 70 -3.12 -3.49 -7.37
C LEU A 70 -2.57 -4.24 -8.60
N LEU A 71 -1.27 -4.54 -8.61
CA LEU A 71 -0.60 -5.17 -9.75
C LEU A 71 -1.09 -6.58 -10.00
N GLU A 72 -1.34 -7.35 -8.93
CA GLU A 72 -1.91 -8.70 -9.04
C GLU A 72 -3.33 -8.71 -9.62
N SER A 73 -4.14 -7.67 -9.37
CA SER A 73 -5.45 -7.52 -10.01
C SER A 73 -5.35 -7.29 -11.53
N MET A 74 -4.26 -6.66 -11.99
CA MET A 74 -4.01 -6.39 -13.41
C MET A 74 -3.47 -7.60 -14.18
N ARG A 75 -3.00 -8.65 -13.49
CA ARG A 75 -2.43 -9.85 -14.13
C ARG A 75 -3.54 -10.75 -14.64
N ASP A 76 -3.36 -11.30 -15.83
CA ASP A 76 -4.28 -12.25 -16.46
C ASP A 76 -3.59 -13.61 -16.71
N ASP A 77 -2.74 -14.02 -15.79
CA ASP A 77 -2.06 -15.30 -15.81
C ASP A 77 -2.72 -16.23 -14.77
N GLY A 78 -2.89 -17.51 -15.12
CA GLY A 78 -3.64 -18.53 -14.36
C GLY A 78 -3.08 -18.86 -12.97
N HIS A 79 -2.92 -17.84 -12.12
CA HIS A 79 -2.48 -18.01 -10.74
C HIS A 79 -3.53 -18.66 -9.85
N LEU A 80 -3.07 -19.19 -8.71
CA LEU A 80 -3.94 -19.81 -7.71
C LEU A 80 -4.99 -18.81 -7.23
N MET A 81 -6.26 -19.11 -7.46
CA MET A 81 -7.39 -18.27 -7.07
C MET A 81 -8.20 -18.94 -5.97
N ILE A 82 -8.63 -18.16 -5.00
CA ILE A 82 -9.68 -18.53 -4.05
C ILE A 82 -10.94 -17.81 -4.49
N THR A 83 -11.82 -18.51 -5.18
CA THR A 83 -13.05 -17.98 -5.79
C THR A 83 -12.75 -16.96 -6.88
N PHE A 84 -12.59 -15.67 -6.55
CA PHE A 84 -12.31 -14.54 -7.46
C PHE A 84 -11.08 -13.73 -7.02
N LEU A 85 -10.55 -14.00 -5.80
CA LEU A 85 -9.36 -13.32 -5.28
C LEU A 85 -8.13 -14.19 -5.51
N ARG A 86 -7.05 -13.55 -5.92
CA ARG A 86 -5.76 -14.23 -6.06
C ARG A 86 -5.09 -14.36 -4.71
N VAL A 87 -4.51 -15.53 -4.43
CA VAL A 87 -3.82 -15.79 -3.15
C VAL A 87 -2.68 -14.80 -2.92
N ALA A 88 -1.93 -14.47 -3.98
CA ALA A 88 -0.86 -13.49 -3.92
C ALA A 88 -1.37 -12.09 -3.53
N GLN A 89 -2.51 -11.68 -4.07
CA GLN A 89 -3.16 -10.41 -3.74
C GLN A 89 -3.61 -10.35 -2.27
N LEU A 90 -4.19 -11.43 -1.74
CA LEU A 90 -4.54 -11.51 -0.32
C LEU A 90 -3.31 -11.43 0.57
N ALA A 91 -2.25 -12.17 0.24
CA ALA A 91 -0.99 -12.12 0.97
C ALA A 91 -0.38 -10.71 0.96
N ALA A 92 -0.44 -10.03 -0.19
CA ALA A 92 0.03 -8.66 -0.33
C ALA A 92 -0.78 -7.67 0.52
N ALA A 93 -2.11 -7.78 0.53
CA ALA A 93 -2.99 -6.92 1.32
C ALA A 93 -2.82 -7.08 2.84
N ILE A 94 -2.34 -8.23 3.31
CA ILE A 94 -2.05 -8.46 4.73
C ILE A 94 -0.83 -7.65 5.21
N MET A 95 0.15 -7.38 4.36
CA MET A 95 1.39 -6.69 4.74
C MET A 95 1.16 -5.29 5.37
N PRO A 96 0.39 -4.36 4.76
CA PRO A 96 0.08 -3.08 5.39
C PRO A 96 -0.75 -3.22 6.67
N LEU A 97 -1.59 -4.26 6.81
CA LEU A 97 -2.33 -4.53 8.04
C LEU A 97 -1.38 -4.93 9.18
N ILE A 98 -0.38 -5.79 8.91
CA ILE A 98 0.65 -6.15 9.89
C ILE A 98 1.43 -4.90 10.33
N ALA A 99 1.87 -4.08 9.38
CA ALA A 99 2.59 -2.84 9.69
C ALA A 99 1.75 -1.90 10.56
N ALA A 100 0.46 -1.71 10.23
CA ALA A 100 -0.47 -0.93 11.03
C ALA A 100 -0.65 -1.51 12.44
N GLY A 101 -0.72 -2.82 12.58
CA GLY A 101 -0.81 -3.52 13.88
C GLY A 101 0.41 -3.24 14.77
N VAL A 102 1.61 -3.38 14.22
CA VAL A 102 2.86 -3.12 14.95
C VAL A 102 2.96 -1.65 15.36
N PHE A 103 2.71 -0.71 14.44
CA PHE A 103 2.77 0.72 14.75
C PHE A 103 1.66 1.15 15.71
N SER A 104 0.45 0.59 15.61
CA SER A 104 -0.65 0.83 16.56
C SER A 104 -0.31 0.35 17.97
N ARG A 105 0.33 -0.84 18.09
CA ARG A 105 0.78 -1.36 19.38
C ARG A 105 1.83 -0.45 20.03
N ARG A 106 2.80 0.01 19.24
CA ARG A 106 3.83 0.94 19.72
C ARG A 106 3.23 2.30 20.11
N TYR A 107 2.29 2.80 19.31
CA TYR A 107 1.60 4.05 19.60
C TYR A 107 0.86 3.98 20.93
N ARG A 108 0.15 2.88 21.21
CA ARG A 108 -0.54 2.67 22.50
C ARG A 108 0.43 2.59 23.66
N HIS A 109 1.57 1.94 23.48
CA HIS A 109 2.60 1.81 24.52
C HIS A 109 3.17 3.19 24.93
N ILE A 110 3.35 4.10 23.99
CA ILE A 110 3.92 5.42 24.25
C ILE A 110 2.85 6.40 24.79
N HIS A 111 1.60 6.30 24.34
CA HIS A 111 0.54 7.27 24.67
C HIS A 111 -0.48 6.76 25.71
N GLY A 112 -0.31 5.56 26.24
CA GLY A 112 -1.16 4.96 27.28
C GLY A 112 -2.54 4.49 26.81
N LYS A 113 -3.20 5.19 25.90
CA LYS A 113 -4.53 4.83 25.35
C LYS A 113 -4.51 4.88 23.83
N GLY A 114 -5.29 3.99 23.18
CA GLY A 114 -5.53 4.07 21.74
C GLY A 114 -6.37 5.32 21.45
N GLY A 115 -5.73 6.37 20.97
CA GLY A 115 -6.42 7.60 20.60
C GLY A 115 -7.22 7.46 19.31
N PRO A 116 -7.99 8.50 18.93
CA PRO A 116 -8.83 8.51 17.73
C PRO A 116 -8.05 8.20 16.45
N ARG A 117 -6.73 8.44 16.44
CA ARG A 117 -5.86 8.10 15.30
C ARG A 117 -5.79 6.61 15.01
N ILE A 118 -5.68 5.75 16.05
CA ILE A 118 -5.67 4.31 15.84
C ILE A 118 -7.02 3.84 15.30
N ALA A 119 -8.11 4.34 15.89
CA ALA A 119 -9.46 4.02 15.41
C ALA A 119 -9.63 4.44 13.94
N LEU A 120 -9.22 5.65 13.58
CA LEU A 120 -9.27 6.15 12.21
C LEU A 120 -8.42 5.30 11.26
N THR A 121 -7.19 4.94 11.66
CA THR A 121 -6.31 4.07 10.86
C THR A 121 -6.98 2.74 10.55
N TRP A 122 -7.54 2.06 11.56
CA TRP A 122 -8.19 0.76 11.36
C TRP A 122 -9.51 0.88 10.60
N ALA A 123 -10.31 1.91 10.86
CA ALA A 123 -11.52 2.17 10.08
C ALA A 123 -11.19 2.40 8.59
N ALA A 124 -10.19 3.24 8.29
CA ALA A 124 -9.74 3.47 6.92
C ALA A 124 -9.22 2.20 6.25
N LEU A 125 -8.43 1.38 6.95
CA LEU A 125 -7.93 0.11 6.42
C LEU A 125 -9.07 -0.88 6.13
N LEU A 126 -10.05 -0.99 7.01
CA LEU A 126 -11.24 -1.84 6.80
C LEU A 126 -12.04 -1.36 5.58
N ILE A 127 -12.24 -0.06 5.43
CA ILE A 127 -12.91 0.52 4.26
C ILE A 127 -12.11 0.23 2.98
N CYS A 128 -10.77 0.35 3.03
CA CYS A 128 -9.92 0.02 1.87
C CYS A 128 -10.06 -1.44 1.48
N VAL A 129 -9.97 -2.37 2.43
CA VAL A 129 -10.10 -3.81 2.16
C VAL A 129 -11.49 -4.13 1.59
N ALA A 130 -12.55 -3.62 2.20
CA ALA A 130 -13.91 -3.81 1.69
C ALA A 130 -14.10 -3.22 0.29
N GLY A 131 -13.55 -2.01 0.04
CA GLY A 131 -13.60 -1.37 -1.26
C GLY A 131 -12.80 -2.13 -2.33
N LEU A 132 -11.64 -2.67 -1.99
CA LEU A 132 -10.85 -3.51 -2.90
C LEU A 132 -11.60 -4.80 -3.27
N ILE A 133 -12.20 -5.48 -2.30
CA ILE A 133 -13.03 -6.67 -2.55
C ILE A 133 -14.21 -6.31 -3.46
N PHE A 134 -14.89 -5.20 -3.21
CA PHE A 134 -16.00 -4.73 -4.04
C PHE A 134 -15.56 -4.44 -5.49
N LEU A 135 -14.42 -3.79 -5.68
CA LEU A 135 -13.88 -3.49 -7.01
C LEU A 135 -13.44 -4.76 -7.76
N GLU A 136 -12.91 -5.76 -7.06
CA GLU A 136 -12.62 -7.08 -7.67
C GLU A 136 -13.90 -7.77 -8.18
N PHE A 137 -14.99 -7.70 -7.40
CA PHE A 137 -16.29 -8.20 -7.87
C PHE A 137 -16.80 -7.45 -9.10
N SER A 138 -16.54 -6.13 -9.19
CA SER A 138 -16.87 -5.32 -10.35
C SER A 138 -16.05 -5.70 -11.58
N LEU A 139 -14.73 -5.89 -11.41
CA LEU A 139 -13.82 -6.30 -12.47
C LEU A 139 -14.10 -7.71 -12.99
N ASP A 140 -14.53 -8.63 -12.11
CA ASP A 140 -14.97 -9.98 -12.46
C ASP A 140 -16.37 -10.01 -13.12
N GLY A 141 -17.02 -8.87 -13.27
CA GLY A 141 -18.33 -8.72 -13.91
C GLY A 141 -19.51 -9.24 -13.08
N ARG A 142 -19.30 -9.59 -11.81
CA ARG A 142 -20.37 -10.09 -10.91
C ARG A 142 -21.26 -8.99 -10.39
N ILE A 143 -20.74 -7.77 -10.27
CA ILE A 143 -21.47 -6.59 -9.85
C ILE A 143 -21.30 -5.51 -10.91
N THR A 144 -22.42 -5.03 -11.45
CA THR A 144 -22.41 -3.88 -12.35
C THR A 144 -22.84 -2.64 -11.58
N TRP A 145 -21.98 -1.63 -11.48
CA TRP A 145 -22.28 -0.37 -10.84
C TRP A 145 -21.86 0.81 -11.74
N GLY A 146 -22.80 1.70 -12.00
CA GLY A 146 -22.57 2.80 -12.94
C GLY A 146 -22.20 2.33 -14.34
N ASN A 147 -21.54 3.17 -15.12
CA ASN A 147 -21.01 2.79 -16.42
C ASN A 147 -19.74 1.96 -16.24
N PRO A 148 -19.67 0.72 -16.75
CA PRO A 148 -18.48 -0.11 -16.62
C PRO A 148 -17.28 0.57 -17.31
N SER A 149 -16.22 0.82 -16.55
CA SER A 149 -14.98 1.43 -17.07
C SER A 149 -13.79 0.85 -16.32
N LEU A 150 -12.98 0.08 -17.02
CA LEU A 150 -11.76 -0.52 -16.48
C LEU A 150 -10.83 0.55 -15.85
N GLY A 151 -10.67 1.68 -16.53
CA GLY A 151 -9.82 2.77 -16.06
C GLY A 151 -10.31 3.40 -14.75
N ARG A 152 -11.65 3.51 -14.59
CA ARG A 152 -12.23 3.99 -13.33
C ARG A 152 -11.97 3.01 -12.19
N ASP A 153 -12.22 1.74 -12.40
CA ASP A 153 -12.14 0.72 -11.36
C ASP A 153 -10.67 0.53 -10.90
N TYR A 154 -9.72 0.46 -11.82
CA TYR A 154 -8.29 0.45 -11.48
C TYR A 154 -7.81 1.77 -10.87
N GLY A 155 -8.33 2.90 -11.31
CA GLY A 155 -8.03 4.21 -10.69
C GLY A 155 -8.49 4.27 -9.23
N MET A 156 -9.69 3.77 -8.92
CA MET A 156 -10.19 3.68 -7.56
C MET A 156 -9.39 2.68 -6.72
N MET A 157 -9.01 1.52 -7.26
CA MET A 157 -8.11 0.59 -6.59
C MET A 157 -6.77 1.24 -6.23
N ALA A 158 -6.18 2.00 -7.15
CA ALA A 158 -4.94 2.72 -6.89
C ALA A 158 -5.08 3.71 -5.72
N VAL A 159 -6.20 4.44 -5.66
CA VAL A 159 -6.48 5.36 -4.53
C VAL A 159 -6.61 4.59 -3.22
N LEU A 160 -7.37 3.48 -3.20
CA LEU A 160 -7.52 2.65 -1.99
C LEU A 160 -6.18 2.05 -1.54
N CYS A 161 -5.35 1.57 -2.46
CA CYS A 161 -4.00 1.07 -2.17
C CYS A 161 -3.09 2.18 -1.63
N ALA A 162 -3.17 3.40 -2.17
CA ALA A 162 -2.43 4.55 -1.66
C ALA A 162 -2.85 4.91 -0.21
N VAL A 163 -4.15 4.88 0.10
CA VAL A 163 -4.66 5.08 1.47
C VAL A 163 -4.20 3.94 2.38
N MET A 164 -4.27 2.69 1.91
CA MET A 164 -3.84 1.51 2.67
C MET A 164 -2.36 1.57 3.06
N PHE A 165 -1.50 2.13 2.21
CA PHE A 165 -0.10 2.43 2.53
C PHE A 165 0.04 3.65 3.45
N ALA A 166 -0.67 4.75 3.16
CA ALA A 166 -0.51 6.02 3.87
C ALA A 166 -0.89 5.92 5.36
N MET A 167 -1.86 5.06 5.72
CA MET A 167 -2.32 4.91 7.11
C MET A 167 -1.23 4.40 8.06
N PRO A 168 -0.56 3.25 7.83
CA PRO A 168 0.55 2.82 8.68
C PRO A 168 1.74 3.78 8.63
N CYS A 169 2.04 4.40 7.48
CA CYS A 169 3.09 5.41 7.38
C CYS A 169 2.81 6.66 8.22
N SER A 170 1.55 7.08 8.33
CA SER A 170 1.17 8.22 9.17
C SER A 170 1.45 7.96 10.66
N LEU A 171 1.21 6.72 11.12
CA LEU A 171 1.57 6.29 12.47
C LEU A 171 3.09 6.27 12.67
N TYR A 172 3.84 5.72 11.71
CA TYR A 172 5.29 5.71 11.73
C TYR A 172 5.88 7.13 11.86
N VAL A 173 5.43 8.05 11.02
CA VAL A 173 5.89 9.45 11.03
C VAL A 173 5.54 10.14 12.36
N THR A 174 4.36 9.86 12.90
CA THR A 174 3.93 10.45 14.18
C THR A 174 4.77 9.94 15.35
N LEU A 175 5.09 8.64 15.37
CA LEU A 175 5.96 8.03 16.38
C LEU A 175 7.36 8.66 16.35
N ASN A 176 7.95 8.83 15.16
CA ASN A 176 9.29 9.39 15.02
C ASN A 176 9.34 10.90 15.36
N ARG A 177 8.33 11.68 15.00
CA ARG A 177 8.30 13.13 15.29
C ARG A 177 8.16 13.45 16.78
N ARG A 178 7.43 12.66 17.55
CA ARG A 178 7.22 12.93 18.98
C ARG A 178 8.42 12.56 19.83
N LEU A 179 9.06 11.46 19.53
CA LEU A 179 10.28 11.06 20.23
C LEU A 179 11.38 12.14 20.07
N TYR A 180 11.47 12.76 18.90
CA TYR A 180 12.38 13.90 18.67
C TYR A 180 12.05 15.13 19.53
N ARG A 181 10.77 15.40 19.80
CA ARG A 181 10.34 16.56 20.61
C ARG A 181 10.63 16.37 22.10
N GLU A 182 10.44 15.17 22.64
CA GLU A 182 10.68 14.89 24.07
C GLU A 182 12.17 14.95 24.44
N GLU A 183 13.07 14.47 23.58
CA GLU A 183 14.52 14.57 23.82
C GLU A 183 15.03 16.01 23.85
N HIS A 184 14.49 16.89 23.04
CA HIS A 184 14.88 18.30 23.02
C HIS A 184 14.38 19.09 24.25
N PHE A 185 13.28 18.66 24.89
CA PHE A 185 12.77 19.29 26.11
C PHE A 185 13.50 18.85 27.37
N THR A 186 14.01 17.62 27.43
CA THR A 186 14.72 17.11 28.61
C THR A 186 16.16 17.60 28.76
N VAL A 187 16.74 18.16 27.71
CA VAL A 187 18.13 18.67 27.72
C VAL A 187 18.24 20.11 28.30
N HIS A 188 17.12 20.78 28.53
CA HIS A 188 17.13 22.20 28.97
C HIS A 188 16.64 22.47 30.40
N VAL A 189 16.67 21.47 31.30
CA VAL A 189 16.50 21.73 32.73
C VAL A 189 17.89 21.86 33.36
N PRO A 190 18.37 23.07 33.64
CA PRO A 190 19.57 23.25 34.44
C PRO A 190 19.26 22.67 35.82
N LYS A 191 20.09 21.75 36.27
CA LYS A 191 20.07 21.30 37.68
C LYS A 191 20.50 22.51 38.50
N ALA A 192 19.56 23.06 39.26
CA ALA A 192 19.83 24.00 40.34
C ALA A 192 20.49 23.28 41.51
#